data_06b171b2d01f7139e66521d8edbb17b4
#
_entry.id   06b171b2d01f7139e66521d8edbb17b4
#
_cell.length_a   1.000
_cell.length_b   1.000
_cell.length_c   1.000
_cell.angle_alpha   90.00
_cell.angle_beta   90.00
_cell.angle_gamma   90.00
#
_symmetry.space_group_name_H-M   'P 1'
#
loop_
_entity.id
_entity.type
_entity.pdbx_description
1 polymer ?
#
loop_
_entity_poly.entity_id
_entity_poly.type
_entity_poly.pdbx_seq_one_letter_code
_entity_poly.pdbx_strand_id
1 'polypeptide(L)'
;MNFKLLKDHSRLLIEASLTPVQGTRFQPTGFPDLGAATYDITKKDSQGNQIKVPMLLVESTQSIANRLENTIWDEAAQNLVPPLCKISYVVVQRNGEVLTNSLLEAHRLNSFYILEGKDRHFFEQLRQELSAPEEGAVDLHKLAKVLAKYDLNSLLHGIFLAKKEIAGGRFKLARSLSGFIEAENVTVVSSGGVKNDRVNPKAEAKKGGGNIPYSHDEYTAEHIRAYFNLDLAQIRGYSLGTAIEDLLIAIALYKILRFLEQGLRLRTACDLEYMDIKVQRPKDFQLPSLSELTAALPALVQAASSAFANPPVTVVQYEAEEVKAKGGSKQK
;
A
#
# COMPACT_ATOMS: atom_id res chain seq x y z
N MET A 1 -21.07 -14.18 0.61
CA MET A 1 -20.32 -13.93 -0.64
C MET A 1 -19.68 -15.25 -1.08
N ASN A 2 -19.48 -15.48 -2.37
CA ASN A 2 -19.00 -16.78 -2.86
C ASN A 2 -17.83 -16.61 -3.82
N PHE A 3 -16.65 -17.08 -3.42
CA PHE A 3 -15.42 -17.03 -4.22
C PHE A 3 -15.02 -18.40 -4.80
N LYS A 4 -15.97 -19.37 -4.88
CA LYS A 4 -15.68 -20.74 -5.35
C LYS A 4 -15.03 -20.77 -6.73
N LEU A 5 -15.46 -19.86 -7.63
CA LEU A 5 -14.90 -19.76 -8.98
C LEU A 5 -13.40 -19.41 -8.97
N LEU A 6 -12.92 -18.70 -7.94
CA LEU A 6 -11.51 -18.32 -7.83
C LEU A 6 -10.60 -19.45 -7.30
N LYS A 7 -11.16 -20.56 -6.78
CA LYS A 7 -10.38 -21.62 -6.12
C LYS A 7 -9.36 -22.29 -7.03
N ASP A 8 -9.69 -22.44 -8.31
CA ASP A 8 -8.83 -23.13 -9.28
C ASP A 8 -7.92 -22.17 -10.07
N HIS A 9 -8.03 -20.88 -9.80
CA HIS A 9 -7.22 -19.86 -10.47
C HIS A 9 -6.02 -19.43 -9.62
N SER A 10 -4.88 -19.19 -10.26
CA SER A 10 -3.68 -18.71 -9.57
C SER A 10 -3.67 -17.20 -9.34
N ARG A 11 -4.40 -16.45 -10.16
CA ARG A 11 -4.43 -14.98 -10.15
C ARG A 11 -5.82 -14.45 -10.42
N LEU A 12 -6.17 -13.33 -9.77
CA LEU A 12 -7.25 -12.45 -10.17
C LEU A 12 -6.63 -11.16 -10.70
N LEU A 13 -6.84 -10.88 -12.00
CA LEU A 13 -6.32 -9.69 -12.67
C LEU A 13 -7.47 -8.75 -13.00
N ILE A 14 -7.35 -7.50 -12.54
CA ILE A 14 -8.33 -6.44 -12.73
C ILE A 14 -7.65 -5.26 -13.40
N GLU A 15 -8.33 -4.66 -14.37
CA GLU A 15 -7.91 -3.46 -15.08
C GLU A 15 -9.02 -2.42 -15.01
N ALA A 16 -8.66 -1.16 -14.72
CA ALA A 16 -9.58 -0.03 -14.75
C ALA A 16 -9.05 1.05 -15.71
N SER A 17 -9.92 1.51 -16.62
CA SER A 17 -9.64 2.65 -17.49
C SER A 17 -9.87 3.95 -16.72
N LEU A 18 -8.90 4.85 -16.77
CA LEU A 18 -8.90 6.12 -16.03
C LEU A 18 -8.89 7.32 -16.98
N THR A 19 -9.41 8.45 -16.50
CA THR A 19 -9.32 9.73 -17.17
C THR A 19 -9.09 10.86 -16.15
N PRO A 20 -8.44 11.98 -16.50
CA PRO A 20 -8.42 13.15 -15.65
C PRO A 20 -9.83 13.68 -15.38
N VAL A 21 -10.14 14.04 -14.12
CA VAL A 21 -11.44 14.61 -13.72
C VAL A 21 -11.71 15.92 -14.45
N GLN A 22 -10.67 16.70 -14.76
CA GLN A 22 -10.77 17.96 -15.49
C GLN A 22 -9.64 18.11 -16.50
N GLY A 23 -9.98 18.53 -17.70
CA GLY A 23 -9.04 18.77 -18.79
C GLY A 23 -8.43 17.46 -19.32
N THR A 24 -7.21 17.55 -19.83
CA THR A 24 -6.53 16.42 -20.48
C THR A 24 -5.14 16.15 -19.95
N ARG A 25 -4.63 17.03 -19.08
CA ARG A 25 -3.27 16.98 -18.57
C ARG A 25 -3.25 16.46 -17.14
N PHE A 26 -2.18 15.76 -16.80
CA PHE A 26 -1.91 15.30 -15.45
C PHE A 26 -0.41 15.30 -15.16
N GLN A 27 -0.05 15.44 -13.89
CA GLN A 27 1.33 15.41 -13.43
C GLN A 27 1.59 14.10 -12.66
N PRO A 28 2.42 13.19 -13.20
CA PRO A 28 2.78 11.94 -12.51
C PRO A 28 3.68 12.20 -11.31
N THR A 29 3.98 11.15 -10.54
CA THR A 29 5.09 11.19 -9.59
C THR A 29 6.40 11.35 -10.35
N GLY A 30 7.22 12.30 -9.91
CA GLY A 30 8.58 12.47 -10.38
C GLY A 30 9.55 12.47 -9.21
N PHE A 31 10.76 11.93 -9.43
CA PHE A 31 11.85 12.05 -8.47
C PHE A 31 12.67 13.30 -8.79
N PRO A 32 13.19 14.01 -7.79
CA PRO A 32 13.87 15.29 -8.01
C PRO A 32 14.97 15.24 -9.07
N ASP A 33 15.74 14.16 -9.12
CA ASP A 33 16.89 14.03 -10.03
C ASP A 33 16.61 13.17 -11.27
N LEU A 34 15.47 12.46 -11.34
CA LEU A 34 15.13 11.53 -12.41
C LEU A 34 13.92 11.99 -13.24
N GLY A 35 13.13 12.92 -12.71
CA GLY A 35 11.86 13.32 -13.33
C GLY A 35 10.79 12.22 -13.29
N ALA A 36 9.90 12.22 -14.26
CA ALA A 36 8.85 11.22 -14.42
C ALA A 36 9.40 9.92 -15.02
N ALA A 37 8.84 8.78 -14.64
CA ALA A 37 9.28 7.46 -15.12
C ALA A 37 8.71 7.17 -16.52
N THR A 38 9.32 7.72 -17.55
CA THR A 38 8.97 7.49 -18.95
C THR A 38 9.81 6.36 -19.57
N TYR A 39 9.19 5.60 -20.48
CA TYR A 39 9.84 4.52 -21.23
C TYR A 39 9.09 4.26 -22.54
N ASP A 40 9.71 3.53 -23.46
CA ASP A 40 9.09 3.13 -24.72
C ASP A 40 8.77 1.64 -24.72
N ILE A 41 7.63 1.27 -25.29
CA ILE A 41 7.35 -0.11 -25.70
C ILE A 41 7.27 -0.20 -27.21
N THR A 42 7.53 -1.39 -27.76
CA THR A 42 7.36 -1.66 -29.18
C THR A 42 6.04 -2.37 -29.42
N LYS A 43 5.20 -1.79 -30.26
CA LYS A 43 3.94 -2.38 -30.74
C LYS A 43 4.01 -2.58 -32.27
N LYS A 44 3.10 -3.39 -32.80
CA LYS A 44 2.86 -3.46 -34.24
C LYS A 44 1.68 -2.56 -34.61
N ASP A 45 1.83 -1.77 -35.63
CA ASP A 45 0.71 -1.01 -36.22
C ASP A 45 -0.24 -1.93 -37.00
N SER A 46 -1.29 -1.36 -37.57
CA SER A 46 -2.27 -2.08 -38.38
C SER A 46 -1.68 -2.71 -39.66
N GLN A 47 -0.49 -2.28 -40.10
CA GLN A 47 0.24 -2.78 -41.25
C GLN A 47 1.32 -3.79 -40.88
N GLY A 48 1.52 -4.05 -39.56
CA GLY A 48 2.51 -4.99 -39.04
C GLY A 48 3.90 -4.39 -38.81
N ASN A 49 4.11 -3.09 -39.02
CA ASN A 49 5.36 -2.40 -38.79
C ASN A 49 5.57 -2.18 -37.26
N GLN A 50 6.82 -2.25 -36.84
CA GLN A 50 7.18 -1.91 -35.45
C GLN A 50 7.12 -0.41 -35.23
N ILE A 51 6.33 0.01 -34.26
CA ILE A 51 6.25 1.40 -33.80
C ILE A 51 6.63 1.48 -32.32
N LYS A 52 7.29 2.57 -31.94
CA LYS A 52 7.54 2.92 -30.54
C LYS A 52 6.33 3.67 -29.98
N VAL A 53 5.88 3.26 -28.83
CA VAL A 53 4.79 3.90 -28.11
C VAL A 53 5.35 4.42 -26.79
N PRO A 54 5.34 5.74 -26.56
CA PRO A 54 5.83 6.33 -25.31
C PRO A 54 4.85 6.01 -24.18
N MET A 55 5.41 5.55 -23.07
CA MET A 55 4.71 5.14 -21.86
C MET A 55 5.15 5.99 -20.68
N LEU A 56 4.31 6.03 -19.65
CA LEU A 56 4.59 6.70 -18.39
C LEU A 56 4.05 5.88 -17.23
N LEU A 57 4.90 5.60 -16.24
CA LEU A 57 4.46 5.08 -14.96
C LEU A 57 3.90 6.23 -14.11
N VAL A 58 2.57 6.28 -13.97
CA VAL A 58 1.87 7.33 -13.22
C VAL A 58 1.98 7.09 -11.71
N GLU A 59 1.78 5.84 -11.28
CA GLU A 59 1.92 5.41 -9.88
C GLU A 59 2.58 4.03 -9.81
N SER A 60 3.62 3.93 -8.99
CA SER A 60 4.37 2.70 -8.80
C SER A 60 3.61 1.68 -7.94
N THR A 61 4.05 0.42 -8.00
CA THR A 61 3.50 -0.66 -7.16
C THR A 61 3.63 -0.36 -5.66
N GLN A 62 4.68 0.36 -5.25
CA GLN A 62 4.85 0.76 -3.85
C GLN A 62 3.83 1.83 -3.46
N SER A 63 3.63 2.83 -4.32
CA SER A 63 2.68 3.92 -4.08
C SER A 63 1.24 3.38 -4.00
N ILE A 64 0.85 2.53 -4.95
CA ILE A 64 -0.47 1.90 -4.94
C ILE A 64 -0.69 1.04 -3.71
N ALA A 65 0.32 0.28 -3.24
CA ALA A 65 0.18 -0.49 -2.01
C ALA A 65 -0.17 0.40 -0.81
N ASN A 66 0.55 1.52 -0.64
CA ASN A 66 0.29 2.47 0.46
C ASN A 66 -1.13 3.08 0.34
N ARG A 67 -1.57 3.41 -0.88
CA ARG A 67 -2.93 3.94 -1.11
C ARG A 67 -4.01 2.92 -0.80
N LEU A 68 -3.80 1.66 -1.19
CA LEU A 68 -4.72 0.57 -0.86
C LEU A 68 -4.78 0.31 0.66
N GLU A 69 -3.67 0.45 1.39
CA GLU A 69 -3.67 0.37 2.86
C GLU A 69 -4.49 1.50 3.48
N ASN A 70 -4.32 2.72 3.00
CA ASN A 70 -5.07 3.88 3.49
C ASN A 70 -6.60 3.78 3.27
N THR A 71 -7.07 2.98 2.29
CA THR A 71 -8.52 2.84 2.05
C THR A 71 -9.29 2.24 3.21
N ILE A 72 -8.64 1.51 4.09
CA ILE A 72 -9.29 0.84 5.24
C ILE A 72 -9.11 1.58 6.56
N TRP A 73 -8.42 2.73 6.55
CA TRP A 73 -8.22 3.57 7.72
C TRP A 73 -9.11 4.82 7.66
N ASP A 74 -9.73 5.16 8.78
CA ASP A 74 -10.50 6.39 8.96
C ASP A 74 -9.70 7.34 9.86
N GLU A 75 -9.10 8.37 9.26
CA GLU A 75 -8.30 9.36 9.98
C GLU A 75 -9.09 10.15 11.00
N ALA A 76 -10.35 10.44 10.75
CA ALA A 76 -11.18 11.20 11.69
C ALA A 76 -11.57 10.36 12.92
N ALA A 77 -11.86 9.07 12.71
CA ALA A 77 -12.16 8.13 13.76
C ALA A 77 -10.92 7.54 14.44
N GLN A 78 -9.73 7.72 13.86
CA GLN A 78 -8.46 7.09 14.26
C GLN A 78 -8.64 5.57 14.44
N ASN A 79 -9.33 4.95 13.49
CA ASN A 79 -9.69 3.53 13.54
C ASN A 79 -9.86 2.95 12.12
N LEU A 80 -9.97 1.63 12.06
CA LEU A 80 -10.42 0.96 10.85
C LEU A 80 -11.84 1.39 10.47
N VAL A 81 -12.09 1.41 9.16
CA VAL A 81 -13.45 1.62 8.64
C VAL A 81 -14.43 0.57 9.20
N PRO A 82 -15.72 0.92 9.44
CA PRO A 82 -16.67 0.07 10.15
C PRO A 82 -16.73 -1.40 9.74
N PRO A 83 -16.73 -1.76 8.43
CA PRO A 83 -16.83 -3.17 8.04
C PRO A 83 -15.60 -4.02 8.43
N LEU A 84 -14.47 -3.39 8.79
CA LEU A 84 -13.21 -4.05 9.13
C LEU A 84 -12.74 -3.81 10.56
N CYS A 85 -13.52 -3.15 11.41
CA CYS A 85 -13.11 -2.71 12.75
C CYS A 85 -12.67 -3.85 13.70
N LYS A 86 -12.90 -5.11 13.34
CA LYS A 86 -12.55 -6.29 14.16
C LYS A 86 -11.46 -7.18 13.54
N ILE A 87 -10.75 -6.76 12.49
CA ILE A 87 -9.56 -7.50 12.04
C ILE A 87 -8.38 -7.23 12.97
N SER A 88 -7.39 -8.12 12.93
CA SER A 88 -6.18 -7.99 13.75
C SER A 88 -5.24 -6.92 13.20
N TYR A 89 -4.74 -6.06 14.09
CA TYR A 89 -3.64 -5.12 13.85
C TYR A 89 -2.99 -4.67 15.16
N VAL A 90 -1.82 -4.04 15.07
CA VAL A 90 -1.08 -3.55 16.24
C VAL A 90 -1.21 -2.04 16.30
N VAL A 91 -1.60 -1.53 17.47
CA VAL A 91 -1.60 -0.08 17.80
C VAL A 91 -0.43 0.22 18.71
N VAL A 92 0.31 1.26 18.40
CA VAL A 92 1.37 1.80 19.24
C VAL A 92 0.85 3.00 20.01
N GLN A 93 0.98 2.97 21.33
CA GLN A 93 0.60 4.08 22.21
C GLN A 93 1.82 4.67 22.91
N ARG A 94 1.76 5.97 23.14
CA ARG A 94 2.71 6.70 23.97
C ARG A 94 1.95 7.65 24.89
N ASN A 95 2.19 7.54 26.19
CA ASN A 95 1.51 8.33 27.22
C ASN A 95 -0.04 8.22 27.17
N GLY A 96 -0.56 7.06 26.79
CA GLY A 96 -2.00 6.83 26.67
C GLY A 96 -2.66 7.30 25.37
N GLU A 97 -1.91 7.95 24.49
CA GLU A 97 -2.39 8.40 23.17
C GLU A 97 -1.86 7.51 22.05
N VAL A 98 -2.65 7.35 20.99
CA VAL A 98 -2.24 6.61 19.80
C VAL A 98 -1.12 7.37 19.08
N LEU A 99 0.03 6.72 18.91
CA LEU A 99 1.17 7.25 18.17
C LEU A 99 1.13 6.86 16.71
N THR A 100 0.93 5.57 16.44
CA THR A 100 0.85 4.96 15.10
C THR A 100 0.26 3.54 15.19
N ASN A 101 0.20 2.83 14.07
CA ASN A 101 -0.24 1.45 14.03
C ASN A 101 0.39 0.68 12.85
N SER A 102 0.25 -0.65 12.83
CA SER A 102 0.86 -1.49 11.81
C SER A 102 0.33 -1.27 10.38
N LEU A 103 -0.84 -0.63 10.22
CA LEU A 103 -1.43 -0.34 8.91
C LEU A 103 -0.86 0.93 8.28
N LEU A 104 -0.49 1.91 9.11
CA LEU A 104 0.06 3.20 8.68
C LEU A 104 1.59 3.17 8.59
N GLU A 105 2.24 2.26 9.32
CA GLU A 105 3.69 2.12 9.32
C GLU A 105 4.20 1.52 8.00
N ALA A 106 5.18 2.19 7.37
CA ALA A 106 5.78 1.75 6.11
C ALA A 106 6.36 0.32 6.17
N HIS A 107 6.83 -0.09 7.35
CA HIS A 107 7.39 -1.43 7.61
C HIS A 107 6.42 -2.36 8.34
N ARG A 108 5.15 -1.96 8.51
CA ARG A 108 4.08 -2.73 9.15
C ARG A 108 4.53 -3.26 10.51
N LEU A 109 4.36 -4.56 10.76
CA LEU A 109 4.78 -5.19 12.02
C LEU A 109 6.30 -5.10 12.29
N ASN A 110 7.13 -4.85 11.26
CA ASN A 110 8.58 -4.62 11.42
C ASN A 110 8.92 -3.14 11.74
N SER A 111 7.93 -2.32 12.08
CA SER A 111 8.15 -0.92 12.44
C SER A 111 9.06 -0.79 13.67
N PHE A 112 9.89 0.24 13.64
CA PHE A 112 10.71 0.64 14.77
C PHE A 112 9.87 0.90 16.03
N TYR A 113 8.73 1.56 15.88
CA TYR A 113 7.83 1.89 16.99
C TYR A 113 7.18 0.66 17.62
N ILE A 114 7.01 -0.42 16.85
CA ILE A 114 6.44 -1.70 17.33
C ILE A 114 7.49 -2.57 18.00
N LEU A 115 8.74 -2.59 17.48
CA LEU A 115 9.73 -3.59 17.87
C LEU A 115 10.89 -3.06 18.72
N GLU A 116 11.08 -1.71 18.81
CA GLU A 116 12.29 -1.12 19.43
C GLU A 116 11.97 -0.21 20.62
N GLY A 117 10.77 -0.26 21.20
CA GLY A 117 10.47 0.46 22.43
C GLY A 117 11.15 -0.16 23.65
N LYS A 118 11.19 0.57 24.79
CA LYS A 118 11.67 0.04 26.10
C LYS A 118 10.87 -1.18 26.53
N ASP A 119 9.57 -1.17 26.31
CA ASP A 119 8.72 -2.34 26.50
C ASP A 119 8.89 -3.28 25.33
N ARG A 120 9.64 -4.37 25.58
CA ARG A 120 9.90 -5.41 24.58
C ARG A 120 8.95 -6.61 24.69
N HIS A 121 7.89 -6.51 25.47
CA HIS A 121 7.00 -7.67 25.71
C HIS A 121 6.46 -8.25 24.39
N PHE A 122 5.91 -7.40 23.52
CA PHE A 122 5.39 -7.83 22.23
C PHE A 122 6.50 -8.37 21.30
N PHE A 123 7.68 -7.74 21.30
CA PHE A 123 8.83 -8.24 20.54
C PHE A 123 9.25 -9.63 20.99
N GLU A 124 9.37 -9.87 22.30
CA GLU A 124 9.74 -11.17 22.84
C GLU A 124 8.67 -12.24 22.54
N GLN A 125 7.39 -11.88 22.61
CA GLN A 125 6.30 -12.74 22.22
C GLN A 125 6.40 -13.12 20.73
N LEU A 126 6.61 -12.15 19.85
CA LEU A 126 6.78 -12.38 18.42
C LEU A 126 8.02 -13.26 18.13
N ARG A 127 9.12 -13.01 18.82
CA ARG A 127 10.35 -13.81 18.72
C ARG A 127 10.12 -15.27 19.11
N GLN A 128 9.38 -15.52 20.18
CA GLN A 128 9.04 -16.88 20.62
C GLN A 128 8.12 -17.59 19.63
N GLU A 129 7.06 -16.90 19.19
CA GLU A 129 6.10 -17.44 18.22
C GLU A 129 6.73 -17.71 16.86
N LEU A 130 7.75 -16.94 16.45
CA LEU A 130 8.49 -17.08 15.18
C LEU A 130 9.85 -17.77 15.36
N SER A 131 10.08 -18.43 16.50
CA SER A 131 11.33 -19.16 16.69
C SER A 131 11.57 -20.17 15.54
N ALA A 132 12.78 -20.17 15.00
CA ALA A 132 13.21 -21.08 13.94
C ALA A 132 14.66 -21.52 14.20
N PRO A 133 15.11 -22.67 13.66
CA PRO A 133 16.50 -23.08 13.72
C PRO A 133 17.44 -21.99 13.17
N GLU A 134 18.67 -21.92 13.67
CA GLU A 134 19.68 -20.98 13.20
C GLU A 134 20.00 -21.17 11.71
N GLU A 135 19.94 -22.42 11.23
CA GLU A 135 20.16 -22.80 9.84
C GLU A 135 18.93 -23.46 9.24
N GLY A 136 18.79 -23.39 7.92
CA GLY A 136 17.71 -24.01 7.16
C GLY A 136 16.58 -23.05 6.75
N ALA A 137 15.56 -23.61 6.13
CA ALA A 137 14.39 -22.86 5.67
C ALA A 137 13.51 -22.41 6.85
N VAL A 138 12.95 -21.21 6.75
CA VAL A 138 11.94 -20.73 7.71
C VAL A 138 10.55 -21.24 7.30
N ASP A 139 9.71 -21.49 8.30
CA ASP A 139 8.33 -21.92 8.09
C ASP A 139 7.42 -20.71 7.79
N LEU A 140 7.10 -20.52 6.51
CA LEU A 140 6.22 -19.43 6.06
C LEU A 140 4.76 -19.62 6.50
N HIS A 141 4.30 -20.85 6.75
CA HIS A 141 2.97 -21.09 7.32
C HIS A 141 2.88 -20.59 8.76
N LYS A 142 3.95 -20.81 9.54
CA LYS A 142 4.08 -20.25 10.89
C LYS A 142 4.03 -18.72 10.86
N LEU A 143 4.77 -18.10 9.94
CA LEU A 143 4.70 -16.64 9.72
C LEU A 143 3.27 -16.21 9.38
N ALA A 144 2.61 -16.88 8.44
CA ALA A 144 1.26 -16.51 8.02
C ALA A 144 0.25 -16.60 9.19
N LYS A 145 0.37 -17.60 10.07
CA LYS A 145 -0.44 -17.70 11.29
C LYS A 145 -0.22 -16.51 12.24
N VAL A 146 1.03 -16.15 12.45
CA VAL A 146 1.39 -15.00 13.31
C VAL A 146 0.87 -13.69 12.71
N LEU A 147 0.96 -13.53 11.38
CA LEU A 147 0.41 -12.36 10.71
C LEU A 147 -1.12 -12.33 10.78
N ALA A 148 -1.81 -13.46 10.58
CA ALA A 148 -3.26 -13.52 10.80
C ALA A 148 -3.64 -13.10 12.23
N LYS A 149 -2.83 -13.49 13.22
CA LYS A 149 -3.07 -13.19 14.62
C LYS A 149 -2.87 -11.73 14.98
N TYR A 150 -1.84 -11.05 14.45
CA TYR A 150 -1.44 -9.72 14.89
C TYR A 150 -1.56 -8.62 13.83
N ASP A 151 -1.49 -8.96 12.55
CA ASP A 151 -1.52 -7.99 11.45
C ASP A 151 -1.99 -8.67 10.15
N LEU A 152 -3.30 -8.89 10.06
CA LEU A 152 -3.91 -9.54 8.90
C LEU A 152 -3.57 -8.85 7.58
N ASN A 153 -3.42 -7.51 7.61
CA ASN A 153 -3.12 -6.71 6.43
C ASN A 153 -1.78 -7.07 5.78
N SER A 154 -0.79 -7.48 6.57
CA SER A 154 0.51 -7.93 6.07
C SER A 154 0.43 -9.19 5.20
N LEU A 155 -0.62 -10.00 5.28
CA LEU A 155 -0.84 -11.13 4.36
C LEU A 155 -1.15 -10.65 2.93
N LEU A 156 -1.73 -9.46 2.76
CA LEU A 156 -1.98 -8.84 1.45
C LEU A 156 -0.79 -8.02 0.96
N HIS A 157 -0.21 -7.22 1.83
CA HIS A 157 0.80 -6.23 1.43
C HIS A 157 2.24 -6.68 1.63
N GLY A 158 2.43 -7.88 2.18
CA GLY A 158 3.74 -8.47 2.44
C GLY A 158 4.46 -7.85 3.63
N ILE A 159 5.52 -8.50 4.07
CA ILE A 159 6.36 -8.05 5.17
C ILE A 159 7.78 -8.59 5.04
N PHE A 160 8.74 -7.89 5.62
CA PHE A 160 10.09 -8.38 5.86
C PHE A 160 10.45 -8.12 7.32
N LEU A 161 10.56 -9.18 8.12
CA LEU A 161 11.02 -9.12 9.51
C LEU A 161 12.55 -9.19 9.51
N ALA A 162 13.18 -8.02 9.53
CA ALA A 162 14.63 -7.87 9.35
C ALA A 162 15.44 -8.07 10.65
N LYS A 163 14.76 -8.20 11.81
CA LYS A 163 15.44 -8.37 13.10
C LYS A 163 16.17 -9.70 13.18
N LYS A 164 17.47 -9.64 13.45
CA LYS A 164 18.29 -10.85 13.56
C LYS A 164 17.82 -11.80 14.67
N GLU A 165 17.27 -11.24 15.75
CA GLU A 165 16.71 -12.00 16.88
C GLU A 165 15.45 -12.79 16.50
N ILE A 166 14.80 -12.43 15.38
CA ILE A 166 13.66 -13.17 14.83
C ILE A 166 14.18 -14.03 13.68
N ALA A 167 14.53 -15.29 13.97
CA ALA A 167 14.99 -16.28 12.99
C ALA A 167 16.12 -15.78 12.06
N GLY A 168 17.05 -14.97 12.55
CA GLY A 168 18.16 -14.41 11.76
C GLY A 168 17.72 -13.36 10.73
N GLY A 169 16.54 -12.75 10.87
CA GLY A 169 16.02 -11.78 9.89
C GLY A 169 15.62 -12.40 8.55
N ARG A 170 15.23 -13.67 8.53
CA ARG A 170 14.95 -14.44 7.29
C ARG A 170 13.48 -14.48 6.88
N PHE A 171 12.55 -14.08 7.76
CA PHE A 171 11.13 -14.07 7.44
C PHE A 171 10.78 -12.96 6.46
N LYS A 172 10.42 -13.37 5.24
CA LYS A 172 9.96 -12.48 4.19
C LYS A 172 8.74 -13.04 3.50
N LEU A 173 7.69 -12.23 3.40
CA LEU A 173 6.48 -12.54 2.65
C LEU A 173 6.29 -11.51 1.54
N ALA A 174 6.14 -11.98 0.31
CA ALA A 174 5.84 -11.11 -0.82
C ALA A 174 4.40 -10.58 -0.72
N ARG A 175 4.09 -9.49 -1.44
CA ARG A 175 2.72 -9.00 -1.58
C ARG A 175 1.88 -9.99 -2.36
N SER A 176 0.70 -10.32 -1.84
CA SER A 176 -0.32 -11.05 -2.60
C SER A 176 -1.27 -10.10 -3.34
N LEU A 177 -1.36 -8.84 -2.91
CA LEU A 177 -2.09 -7.77 -3.60
C LEU A 177 -1.10 -6.72 -4.10
N SER A 178 -1.09 -6.47 -5.40
CA SER A 178 -0.28 -5.42 -6.03
C SER A 178 -1.07 -4.68 -7.09
N GLY A 179 -0.65 -3.46 -7.41
CA GLY A 179 -1.21 -2.67 -8.49
C GLY A 179 -0.25 -1.56 -8.88
N PHE A 180 -0.47 -0.97 -10.04
CA PHE A 180 0.25 0.19 -10.55
C PHE A 180 -0.65 0.93 -11.55
N ILE A 181 -0.28 2.16 -11.91
CA ILE A 181 -0.98 2.95 -12.93
C ILE A 181 0.00 3.34 -14.01
N GLU A 182 -0.33 3.05 -15.25
CA GLU A 182 0.42 3.43 -16.44
C GLU A 182 -0.41 4.26 -17.40
N ALA A 183 0.26 5.15 -18.11
CA ALA A 183 -0.30 5.90 -19.23
C ALA A 183 0.42 5.51 -20.54
N GLU A 184 -0.36 5.35 -21.59
CA GLU A 184 0.07 4.92 -22.91
C GLU A 184 -0.07 6.05 -23.92
N ASN A 185 0.87 6.09 -24.87
CA ASN A 185 0.96 7.09 -25.94
C ASN A 185 0.95 8.52 -25.36
N VAL A 186 1.94 8.75 -24.47
CA VAL A 186 2.03 10.01 -23.74
C VAL A 186 2.78 11.09 -24.51
N THR A 187 2.37 12.33 -24.29
CA THR A 187 3.07 13.52 -24.78
C THR A 187 3.38 14.45 -23.61
N VAL A 188 4.61 14.94 -23.57
CA VAL A 188 5.06 15.91 -22.56
C VAL A 188 4.46 17.28 -22.87
N VAL A 189 3.93 17.93 -21.85
CA VAL A 189 3.46 19.31 -21.87
C VAL A 189 4.25 20.10 -20.85
N SER A 190 5.29 20.81 -21.29
CA SER A 190 6.05 21.67 -20.41
C SER A 190 5.22 22.87 -19.98
N SER A 191 5.13 23.10 -18.69
CA SER A 191 4.37 24.16 -18.07
C SER A 191 5.20 24.86 -17.00
N GLY A 192 4.70 25.95 -16.47
CA GLY A 192 5.40 26.67 -15.41
C GLY A 192 4.56 27.82 -14.85
N GLY A 193 5.12 28.47 -13.87
CA GLY A 193 4.48 29.59 -13.22
C GLY A 193 5.48 30.39 -12.40
N VAL A 194 4.98 31.37 -11.67
CA VAL A 194 5.75 32.18 -10.75
C VAL A 194 5.05 32.17 -9.40
N LYS A 195 5.76 31.79 -8.34
CA LYS A 195 5.31 32.04 -6.98
C LYS A 195 5.53 33.53 -6.68
N ASN A 196 4.44 34.28 -6.56
CA ASN A 196 4.49 35.70 -6.30
C ASN A 196 4.64 35.97 -4.79
N ASP A 197 5.71 36.64 -4.44
CA ASP A 197 5.87 37.22 -3.09
C ASP A 197 5.19 38.61 -3.06
N ARG A 198 4.08 38.70 -2.35
CA ARG A 198 3.31 39.95 -2.22
C ARG A 198 3.92 40.93 -1.20
N VAL A 199 4.81 40.46 -0.34
CA VAL A 199 5.45 41.26 0.73
C VAL A 199 6.72 41.91 0.19
N ASN A 200 7.60 41.13 -0.44
CA ASN A 200 8.83 41.61 -1.03
C ASN A 200 9.19 40.86 -2.30
N PRO A 201 8.64 41.26 -3.46
CA PRO A 201 8.89 40.60 -4.75
C PRO A 201 10.37 40.55 -5.17
N LYS A 202 11.20 41.42 -4.62
CA LYS A 202 12.64 41.52 -4.90
C LYS A 202 13.54 40.80 -3.89
N ALA A 203 12.95 40.11 -2.90
CA ALA A 203 13.72 39.35 -1.93
C ALA A 203 14.50 38.21 -2.60
N GLU A 204 15.57 37.76 -1.95
CA GLU A 204 16.42 36.68 -2.46
C GLU A 204 15.70 35.33 -2.43
N ALA A 205 15.54 34.69 -3.59
CA ALA A 205 14.92 33.39 -3.72
C ALA A 205 15.64 32.30 -2.88
N LYS A 206 16.95 32.40 -2.70
CA LYS A 206 17.74 31.48 -1.84
C LYS A 206 17.31 31.48 -0.38
N LYS A 207 16.68 32.57 0.10
CA LYS A 207 16.14 32.70 1.46
C LYS A 207 14.65 32.41 1.53
N GLY A 208 14.06 31.91 0.46
CA GLY A 208 12.63 31.59 0.36
C GLY A 208 11.70 32.78 0.10
N GLY A 209 12.26 33.97 -0.17
CA GLY A 209 11.50 35.18 -0.51
C GLY A 209 11.55 35.52 -2.02
N GLY A 210 10.82 36.57 -2.41
CA GLY A 210 10.78 37.06 -3.78
C GLY A 210 9.90 36.23 -4.72
N ASN A 211 9.86 36.71 -5.97
CA ASN A 211 9.16 35.98 -7.03
C ASN A 211 10.02 34.82 -7.54
N ILE A 212 9.54 33.59 -7.39
CA ILE A 212 10.28 32.38 -7.76
C ILE A 212 9.61 31.74 -9.00
N PRO A 213 10.21 31.84 -10.19
CA PRO A 213 9.75 31.08 -11.34
C PRO A 213 10.03 29.58 -11.13
N TYR A 214 9.11 28.75 -11.60
CA TYR A 214 9.29 27.30 -11.61
C TYR A 214 8.76 26.74 -12.94
N SER A 215 9.37 25.66 -13.37
CA SER A 215 8.90 24.86 -14.50
C SER A 215 8.64 23.43 -14.04
N HIS A 216 7.69 22.78 -14.68
CA HIS A 216 7.41 21.37 -14.47
C HIS A 216 6.81 20.77 -15.74
N ASP A 217 6.96 19.45 -15.89
CA ASP A 217 6.35 18.72 -16.98
C ASP A 217 5.06 18.07 -16.50
N GLU A 218 4.02 18.26 -17.30
CA GLU A 218 2.76 17.56 -17.26
C GLU A 218 2.68 16.63 -18.48
N TYR A 219 1.67 15.77 -18.52
CA TYR A 219 1.53 14.79 -19.59
C TYR A 219 0.08 14.75 -20.05
N THR A 220 -0.12 14.48 -21.34
CA THR A 220 -1.37 13.94 -21.88
C THR A 220 -1.15 12.48 -22.24
N ALA A 221 -2.20 11.70 -22.34
CA ALA A 221 -2.13 10.28 -22.71
C ALA A 221 -3.35 9.90 -23.55
N GLU A 222 -3.18 8.90 -24.42
CA GLU A 222 -4.31 8.28 -25.11
C GLU A 222 -5.11 7.38 -24.18
N HIS A 223 -4.39 6.61 -23.29
CA HIS A 223 -4.98 5.74 -22.30
C HIS A 223 -4.25 5.88 -20.96
N ILE A 224 -5.01 5.89 -19.87
CA ILE A 224 -4.49 5.73 -18.52
C ILE A 224 -5.19 4.52 -17.92
N ARG A 225 -4.41 3.56 -17.37
CA ARG A 225 -4.96 2.32 -16.82
C ARG A 225 -4.36 2.00 -15.46
N ALA A 226 -5.23 1.63 -14.53
CA ALA A 226 -4.83 1.00 -13.28
C ALA A 226 -4.91 -0.52 -13.42
N TYR A 227 -3.87 -1.19 -12.98
CA TYR A 227 -3.74 -2.63 -13.00
C TYR A 227 -3.66 -3.17 -11.58
N PHE A 228 -4.42 -4.23 -11.29
CA PHE A 228 -4.38 -4.91 -10.00
C PHE A 228 -4.21 -6.41 -10.20
N ASN A 229 -3.39 -6.99 -9.35
CA ASN A 229 -3.09 -8.41 -9.34
C ASN A 229 -3.23 -8.95 -7.91
N LEU A 230 -4.16 -9.89 -7.72
CA LEU A 230 -4.29 -10.64 -6.48
C LEU A 230 -3.78 -12.06 -6.71
N ASP A 231 -2.72 -12.43 -5.98
CA ASP A 231 -2.11 -13.76 -6.02
C ASP A 231 -2.93 -14.77 -5.18
N LEU A 232 -3.88 -15.40 -5.83
CA LEU A 232 -4.75 -16.41 -5.20
C LEU A 232 -3.97 -17.66 -4.79
N ALA A 233 -2.95 -18.05 -5.56
CA ALA A 233 -2.12 -19.19 -5.22
C ALA A 233 -1.31 -18.93 -3.94
N GLN A 234 -0.79 -17.71 -3.78
CA GLN A 234 -0.10 -17.31 -2.54
C GLN A 234 -1.04 -17.31 -1.34
N ILE A 235 -2.26 -16.75 -1.49
CA ILE A 235 -3.26 -16.74 -0.40
C ILE A 235 -3.60 -18.17 0.04
N ARG A 236 -3.85 -19.09 -0.89
CA ARG A 236 -4.08 -20.51 -0.56
C ARG A 236 -2.83 -21.16 0.04
N GLY A 237 -1.65 -20.79 -0.44
CA GLY A 237 -0.37 -21.28 0.08
C GLY A 237 -0.09 -20.94 1.54
N TYR A 238 -0.79 -19.95 2.11
CA TYR A 238 -0.73 -19.68 3.56
C TYR A 238 -1.37 -20.80 4.37
N SER A 239 -2.25 -21.61 3.79
CA SER A 239 -2.95 -22.75 4.42
C SER A 239 -3.67 -22.39 5.73
N LEU A 240 -4.28 -21.20 5.77
CA LEU A 240 -4.99 -20.67 6.96
C LEU A 240 -6.48 -21.03 6.98
N GLY A 241 -6.95 -21.78 5.99
CA GLY A 241 -8.34 -22.20 5.84
C GLY A 241 -9.23 -21.21 5.09
N THR A 242 -10.36 -21.72 4.61
CA THR A 242 -11.26 -21.01 3.69
C THR A 242 -11.79 -19.69 4.26
N ALA A 243 -12.02 -19.61 5.58
CA ALA A 243 -12.54 -18.38 6.20
C ALA A 243 -11.55 -17.21 6.06
N ILE A 244 -10.25 -17.46 6.25
CA ILE A 244 -9.19 -16.44 6.04
C ILE A 244 -8.99 -16.16 4.56
N GLU A 245 -9.01 -17.18 3.70
CA GLU A 245 -8.90 -17.00 2.25
C GLU A 245 -10.00 -16.11 1.70
N ASP A 246 -11.26 -16.40 2.02
CA ASP A 246 -12.42 -15.61 1.57
C ASP A 246 -12.36 -14.19 2.13
N LEU A 247 -11.94 -14.00 3.38
CA LEU A 247 -11.76 -12.69 3.99
C LEU A 247 -10.67 -11.88 3.27
N LEU A 248 -9.50 -12.47 2.99
CA LEU A 248 -8.40 -11.79 2.31
C LEU A 248 -8.80 -11.38 0.89
N ILE A 249 -9.53 -12.23 0.15
CA ILE A 249 -10.06 -11.89 -1.17
C ILE A 249 -11.05 -10.73 -1.06
N ALA A 250 -12.00 -10.78 -0.11
CA ALA A 250 -12.97 -9.72 0.08
C ALA A 250 -12.32 -8.38 0.46
N ILE A 251 -11.33 -8.38 1.37
CA ILE A 251 -10.57 -7.18 1.74
C ILE A 251 -9.81 -6.61 0.54
N ALA A 252 -9.16 -7.47 -0.27
CA ALA A 252 -8.43 -7.03 -1.45
C ALA A 252 -9.36 -6.35 -2.46
N LEU A 253 -10.52 -6.95 -2.75
CA LEU A 253 -11.53 -6.36 -3.64
C LEU A 253 -12.12 -5.06 -3.07
N TYR A 254 -12.41 -5.03 -1.78
CA TYR A 254 -12.89 -3.83 -1.10
C TYR A 254 -11.89 -2.67 -1.22
N LYS A 255 -10.60 -2.93 -1.00
CA LYS A 255 -9.54 -1.94 -1.14
C LYS A 255 -9.44 -1.42 -2.57
N ILE A 256 -9.46 -2.31 -3.57
CA ILE A 256 -9.39 -1.93 -4.97
C ILE A 256 -10.56 -1.02 -5.35
N LEU A 257 -11.79 -1.44 -5.06
CA LEU A 257 -12.98 -0.66 -5.43
C LEU A 257 -13.05 0.67 -4.68
N ARG A 258 -12.75 0.66 -3.37
CA ARG A 258 -12.74 1.90 -2.60
C ARG A 258 -11.64 2.86 -3.08
N PHE A 259 -10.47 2.37 -3.47
CA PHE A 259 -9.43 3.19 -4.07
C PHE A 259 -9.90 3.80 -5.40
N LEU A 260 -10.54 3.04 -6.28
CA LEU A 260 -11.05 3.52 -7.54
C LEU A 260 -12.18 4.56 -7.36
N GLU A 261 -13.04 4.40 -6.37
CA GLU A 261 -14.15 5.32 -6.12
C GLU A 261 -13.74 6.60 -5.36
N GLN A 262 -12.72 6.55 -4.49
CA GLN A 262 -12.41 7.62 -3.54
C GLN A 262 -10.93 8.00 -3.47
N GLY A 263 -10.03 7.23 -4.07
CA GLY A 263 -8.59 7.35 -3.87
C GLY A 263 -7.80 7.88 -5.07
N LEU A 264 -8.43 8.21 -6.18
CA LEU A 264 -7.75 8.55 -7.43
C LEU A 264 -7.26 10.00 -7.51
N ARG A 265 -7.49 10.82 -6.49
CA ARG A 265 -6.75 12.08 -6.34
C ARG A 265 -5.34 11.80 -5.86
N LEU A 266 -4.48 11.45 -6.81
CA LEU A 266 -3.11 11.03 -6.54
C LEU A 266 -2.25 12.20 -6.03
N ARG A 267 -2.50 13.39 -6.56
CA ARG A 267 -1.93 14.68 -6.14
C ARG A 267 -2.71 15.83 -6.76
N THR A 268 -2.37 17.08 -6.42
CA THR A 268 -3.12 18.27 -6.88
C THR A 268 -3.28 18.33 -8.40
N ALA A 269 -2.24 18.00 -9.16
CA ALA A 269 -2.27 18.03 -10.63
C ALA A 269 -2.40 16.62 -11.24
N CYS A 270 -2.87 15.64 -10.48
CA CYS A 270 -3.16 14.28 -10.95
C CYS A 270 -4.38 13.76 -10.21
N ASP A 271 -5.54 14.22 -10.62
CA ASP A 271 -6.84 13.85 -10.09
C ASP A 271 -7.60 13.09 -11.18
N LEU A 272 -7.82 11.81 -10.94
CA LEU A 272 -8.36 10.88 -11.93
C LEU A 272 -9.70 10.32 -11.46
N GLU A 273 -10.49 9.85 -12.42
CA GLU A 273 -11.68 9.03 -12.18
C GLU A 273 -11.62 7.78 -13.05
N TYR A 274 -12.25 6.70 -12.60
CA TYR A 274 -12.36 5.49 -13.40
C TYR A 274 -13.63 5.51 -14.25
N MET A 275 -13.49 5.08 -15.51
CA MET A 275 -14.58 5.04 -16.49
C MET A 275 -15.17 3.63 -16.61
N ASP A 276 -14.34 2.62 -16.47
CA ASP A 276 -14.68 1.22 -16.69
C ASP A 276 -13.73 0.33 -15.89
N ILE A 277 -14.25 -0.81 -15.44
CA ILE A 277 -13.47 -1.82 -14.72
C ILE A 277 -13.73 -3.20 -15.30
N LYS A 278 -12.67 -3.97 -15.57
CA LYS A 278 -12.74 -5.29 -16.19
C LYS A 278 -11.94 -6.32 -15.42
N VAL A 279 -12.51 -7.50 -15.24
CA VAL A 279 -11.74 -8.67 -14.83
C VAL A 279 -11.10 -9.27 -16.08
N GLN A 280 -9.78 -9.24 -16.14
CA GLN A 280 -9.00 -9.81 -17.21
C GLN A 280 -8.81 -11.32 -17.03
N ARG A 281 -8.78 -11.78 -15.75
CA ARG A 281 -8.59 -13.20 -15.41
C ARG A 281 -9.08 -13.48 -13.98
N PRO A 282 -9.92 -14.50 -13.76
CA PRO A 282 -10.67 -15.22 -14.79
C PRO A 282 -11.79 -14.36 -15.37
N LYS A 283 -12.07 -14.47 -16.67
CA LYS A 283 -13.02 -13.59 -17.38
C LYS A 283 -14.48 -13.77 -16.96
N ASP A 284 -14.81 -14.90 -16.41
CA ASP A 284 -16.15 -15.29 -15.95
C ASP A 284 -16.43 -14.85 -14.50
N PHE A 285 -15.44 -14.34 -13.80
CA PHE A 285 -15.64 -13.81 -12.46
C PHE A 285 -16.31 -12.43 -12.50
N GLN A 286 -17.45 -12.34 -11.85
CA GLN A 286 -18.18 -11.08 -11.68
C GLN A 286 -17.68 -10.37 -10.43
N LEU A 287 -17.18 -9.14 -10.59
CA LEU A 287 -16.78 -8.32 -9.46
C LEU A 287 -18.03 -7.95 -8.63
N PRO A 288 -18.02 -8.20 -7.32
CA PRO A 288 -19.03 -7.65 -6.45
C PRO A 288 -18.90 -6.13 -6.37
N SER A 289 -20.00 -5.44 -6.13
CA SER A 289 -20.00 -4.00 -5.87
C SER A 289 -19.35 -3.67 -4.51
N LEU A 290 -18.92 -2.41 -4.33
CA LEU A 290 -18.40 -1.95 -3.04
C LEU A 290 -19.47 -2.09 -1.92
N SER A 291 -20.73 -1.86 -2.23
CA SER A 291 -21.85 -2.02 -1.26
C SER A 291 -22.04 -3.48 -0.83
N GLU A 292 -21.98 -4.43 -1.75
CA GLU A 292 -22.06 -5.87 -1.45
C GLU A 292 -20.89 -6.32 -0.57
N LEU A 293 -19.68 -5.85 -0.87
CA LEU A 293 -18.49 -6.14 -0.05
C LEU A 293 -18.63 -5.53 1.34
N THR A 294 -19.06 -4.27 1.44
CA THR A 294 -19.28 -3.58 2.71
C THR A 294 -20.26 -4.35 3.60
N ALA A 295 -21.34 -4.85 3.02
CA ALA A 295 -22.35 -5.64 3.74
C ALA A 295 -21.85 -7.03 4.15
N ALA A 296 -21.00 -7.67 3.34
CA ALA A 296 -20.52 -9.04 3.60
C ALA A 296 -19.32 -9.10 4.55
N LEU A 297 -18.46 -8.09 4.57
CA LEU A 297 -17.21 -8.08 5.34
C LEU A 297 -17.38 -8.36 6.83
N PRO A 298 -18.37 -7.80 7.57
CA PRO A 298 -18.52 -8.09 8.98
C PRO A 298 -18.73 -9.58 9.29
N ALA A 299 -19.49 -10.29 8.46
CA ALA A 299 -19.71 -11.73 8.61
C ALA A 299 -18.45 -12.54 8.26
N LEU A 300 -17.69 -12.14 7.24
CA LEU A 300 -16.41 -12.77 6.91
C LEU A 300 -15.36 -12.56 8.00
N VAL A 301 -15.28 -11.36 8.58
CA VAL A 301 -14.41 -11.06 9.72
C VAL A 301 -14.79 -11.93 10.92
N GLN A 302 -16.06 -12.08 11.21
CA GLN A 302 -16.53 -12.94 12.31
C GLN A 302 -16.18 -14.41 12.06
N ALA A 303 -16.33 -14.91 10.85
CA ALA A 303 -15.98 -16.30 10.48
C ALA A 303 -14.46 -16.59 10.63
N ALA A 304 -13.62 -15.58 10.43
CA ALA A 304 -12.16 -15.67 10.53
C ALA A 304 -11.62 -15.36 11.92
N SER A 305 -12.47 -14.89 12.86
CA SER A 305 -12.06 -14.30 14.15
C SER A 305 -11.24 -15.23 15.06
N SER A 306 -11.40 -16.54 14.92
CA SER A 306 -10.60 -17.52 15.70
C SER A 306 -9.10 -17.50 15.38
N ALA A 307 -8.72 -16.92 14.23
CA ALA A 307 -7.32 -16.75 13.85
C ALA A 307 -6.67 -15.47 14.42
N PHE A 308 -7.48 -14.54 14.94
CA PHE A 308 -7.00 -13.25 15.46
C PHE A 308 -6.58 -13.36 16.93
N ALA A 309 -5.78 -12.40 17.38
CA ALA A 309 -5.56 -12.21 18.82
C ALA A 309 -6.90 -11.88 19.52
N ASN A 310 -6.96 -12.08 20.82
CA ASN A 310 -8.12 -11.71 21.62
C ASN A 310 -7.68 -10.79 22.78
N PRO A 311 -7.98 -9.49 22.72
CA PRO A 311 -8.70 -8.76 21.68
C PRO A 311 -7.94 -8.72 20.34
N PRO A 312 -8.61 -8.48 19.19
CA PRO A 312 -7.96 -8.47 17.88
C PRO A 312 -6.95 -7.32 17.70
N VAL A 313 -7.18 -6.21 18.41
CA VAL A 313 -6.22 -5.09 18.45
C VAL A 313 -5.19 -5.34 19.56
N THR A 314 -3.93 -5.47 19.16
CA THR A 314 -2.82 -5.60 20.09
C THR A 314 -2.24 -4.22 20.38
N VAL A 315 -2.15 -3.83 21.65
CA VAL A 315 -1.59 -2.55 22.06
C VAL A 315 -0.14 -2.72 22.51
N VAL A 316 0.75 -1.93 21.93
CA VAL A 316 2.17 -1.85 22.28
C VAL A 316 2.45 -0.47 22.88
N GLN A 317 3.08 -0.42 24.05
CA GLN A 317 3.51 0.83 24.66
C GLN A 317 4.89 1.21 24.15
N TYR A 318 5.00 2.40 23.55
CA TYR A 318 6.27 2.91 23.06
C TYR A 318 6.81 3.99 24.00
N GLU A 319 7.95 3.71 24.60
CA GLU A 319 8.78 4.69 25.27
C GLU A 319 10.11 4.79 24.53
N ALA A 320 10.49 5.98 24.13
CA ALA A 320 11.79 6.20 23.51
C ALA A 320 12.91 5.86 24.50
N GLU A 321 13.97 5.20 24.02
CA GLU A 321 15.19 5.10 24.80
C GLU A 321 15.73 6.53 25.04
N GLU A 322 16.05 6.86 26.29
CA GLU A 322 16.77 8.10 26.58
C GLU A 322 18.12 8.03 25.87
N VAL A 323 18.31 8.88 24.88
CA VAL A 323 19.64 9.10 24.31
C VAL A 323 20.49 9.69 25.42
N LYS A 324 21.30 8.85 26.09
CA LYS A 324 22.35 9.35 26.97
C LYS A 324 23.21 10.30 26.16
N ALA A 325 23.05 11.61 26.39
CA ALA A 325 23.92 12.61 25.83
C ALA A 325 25.35 12.16 26.14
N LYS A 326 26.11 11.76 25.12
CA LYS A 326 27.55 11.54 25.26
C LYS A 326 28.13 12.89 25.64
N GLY A 327 28.27 13.11 26.96
CA GLY A 327 29.02 14.19 27.52
C GLY A 327 30.46 14.10 27.04
N GLY A 328 30.74 14.79 25.97
CA GLY A 328 32.07 15.01 25.42
C GLY A 328 32.59 16.34 25.93
N SER A 329 32.93 16.43 27.21
CA SER A 329 33.90 17.42 27.63
C SER A 329 35.25 17.09 26.99
N LYS A 330 35.64 17.80 25.98
CA LYS A 330 37.03 18.01 25.66
C LYS A 330 37.34 19.45 25.96
N GLN A 331 37.71 19.72 27.22
CA GLN A 331 38.67 20.72 27.53
C GLN A 331 40.04 20.23 27.01
N LYS A 332 40.60 20.91 26.08
CA LYS A 332 41.94 21.52 26.05
C LYS A 332 42.23 22.08 24.67
#